data_88a86abc7d13d87172cd33ad351af085
#
_entry.id   88a86abc7d13d87172cd33ad351af085
#
_cell.length_a   1.000
_cell.length_b   1.000
_cell.length_c   1.000
_cell.angle_alpha   90.00
_cell.angle_beta   90.00
_cell.angle_gamma   90.00
#
_symmetry.space_group_name_H-M   'P 1'
#
loop_
_entity.id
_entity.type
_entity.pdbx_description
1 polymer ?
#
loop_
_entity_poly.entity_id
_entity_poly.type
_entity_poly.pdbx_seq_one_letter_code
_entity_poly.pdbx_strand_id
1 'polypeptide(L)'
;VCHGVFSWVPESVRRKILTVIKSHLSENGAATISYNTYPGWKSLEALKDMMTFRVDLLAKQNIHLSMREKVAYGKGTADFLSQFALGDKRMKDVADGIKDKDEHYIYHEYFEEYNQPLYLYEFNELLEEYGLAHICDSSVSATFPIFKDDRIETLLDNECGDNHLLKEQYYDYILNRQFRTSIVTHLENREKCNISRHIQINDLKNIYIRTNLNAESSSKVVQSLKAHYPNAMKVSDFVERYFTDNRNDGYTSVLLEIYNENIDFYARNITVTKQDKIKLKTVYRKYLDYYLNTEKPVISLSNFVGNTLVLNSGDIHAILSFDGQHSDEELADLLFEKIQAGILRMNHAHTEQEQKATLLAFIKDTRAFVEANLMNE
;
A
#
# COMPACT_ATOMS: atom_id res chain seq x y z
N VAL A 1 5.56 -7.30 10.61
CA VAL A 1 5.01 -6.05 10.03
C VAL A 1 4.26 -5.30 11.11
N CYS A 2 4.54 -4.00 11.28
CA CYS A 2 3.85 -3.06 12.15
C CYS A 2 3.44 -1.85 11.30
N HIS A 3 2.24 -1.91 10.70
CA HIS A 3 1.75 -0.88 9.79
C HIS A 3 0.55 -0.15 10.38
N GLY A 4 0.58 1.21 10.36
CA GLY A 4 -0.49 2.06 10.87
C GLY A 4 -0.69 2.02 12.38
N VAL A 5 0.34 1.65 13.17
CA VAL A 5 0.22 1.49 14.64
C VAL A 5 1.24 2.34 15.39
N PHE A 6 2.48 2.40 14.94
CA PHE A 6 3.62 2.88 15.74
C PHE A 6 3.46 4.32 16.23
N SER A 7 2.90 5.24 15.45
CA SER A 7 2.65 6.63 15.86
C SER A 7 1.41 6.80 16.75
N TRP A 8 0.52 5.82 16.76
CA TRP A 8 -0.81 5.90 17.39
C TRP A 8 -0.91 5.25 18.76
N VAL A 9 0.21 4.85 19.30
CA VAL A 9 0.28 4.19 20.61
C VAL A 9 1.23 4.92 21.56
N PRO A 10 1.02 4.80 22.89
CA PRO A 10 1.92 5.37 23.89
C PRO A 10 3.35 4.89 23.72
N GLU A 11 4.33 5.66 24.18
CA GLU A 11 5.76 5.33 24.12
C GLU A 11 6.06 3.95 24.72
N SER A 12 5.44 3.60 25.84
CA SER A 12 5.62 2.28 26.49
C SER A 12 5.22 1.11 25.57
N VAL A 13 4.19 1.29 24.74
CA VAL A 13 3.75 0.28 23.77
C VAL A 13 4.72 0.24 22.57
N ARG A 14 5.19 1.39 22.08
CA ARG A 14 6.22 1.44 21.02
C ARG A 14 7.48 0.69 21.43
N ARG A 15 7.97 0.95 22.66
CA ARG A 15 9.12 0.26 23.23
C ARG A 15 8.88 -1.26 23.32
N LYS A 16 7.66 -1.68 23.66
CA LYS A 16 7.29 -3.11 23.66
C LYS A 16 7.28 -3.73 22.27
N ILE A 17 6.78 -3.00 21.25
CA ILE A 17 6.83 -3.43 19.86
C ILE A 17 8.28 -3.71 19.44
N LEU A 18 9.22 -2.80 19.73
CA LEU A 18 10.64 -2.99 19.40
C LEU A 18 11.25 -4.19 20.13
N THR A 19 10.90 -4.39 21.40
CA THR A 19 11.31 -5.58 22.18
C THR A 19 10.84 -6.87 21.49
N VAL A 20 9.58 -6.92 21.05
CA VAL A 20 9.00 -8.09 20.36
C VAL A 20 9.71 -8.31 19.02
N ILE A 21 9.93 -7.26 18.24
CA ILE A 21 10.65 -7.34 16.95
C ILE A 21 12.05 -7.92 17.20
N LYS A 22 12.84 -7.34 18.11
CA LYS A 22 14.21 -7.82 18.40
C LYS A 22 14.25 -9.28 18.80
N SER A 23 13.30 -9.73 19.63
CA SER A 23 13.28 -11.10 20.16
C SER A 23 12.77 -12.17 19.20
N HIS A 24 12.00 -11.78 18.18
CA HIS A 24 11.37 -12.74 17.25
C HIS A 24 11.89 -12.63 15.82
N LEU A 25 12.68 -11.61 15.50
CA LEU A 25 13.31 -11.49 14.20
C LEU A 25 14.40 -12.54 14.07
N SER A 26 14.38 -13.32 12.98
CA SER A 26 15.47 -14.25 12.68
C SER A 26 16.77 -13.49 12.44
N GLU A 27 17.91 -14.18 12.51
CA GLU A 27 19.26 -13.59 12.38
C GLU A 27 19.40 -12.64 11.17
N ASN A 28 18.90 -13.04 10.02
CA ASN A 28 18.89 -12.23 8.79
C ASN A 28 17.49 -11.72 8.42
N GLY A 29 16.60 -11.63 9.42
CA GLY A 29 15.24 -11.19 9.22
C GLY A 29 15.11 -9.68 9.05
N ALA A 30 14.01 -9.25 8.43
CA ALA A 30 13.62 -7.85 8.33
C ALA A 30 12.20 -7.63 8.86
N ALA A 31 11.99 -6.52 9.51
CA ALA A 31 10.67 -6.05 9.93
C ALA A 31 10.33 -4.76 9.18
N THR A 32 9.04 -4.53 8.96
CA THR A 32 8.54 -3.30 8.37
C THR A 32 7.77 -2.55 9.45
N ILE A 33 8.13 -1.28 9.69
CA ILE A 33 7.47 -0.38 10.63
C ILE A 33 7.05 0.88 9.90
N SER A 34 5.76 1.20 9.89
CA SER A 34 5.31 2.48 9.37
C SER A 34 4.96 3.46 10.48
N TYR A 35 5.24 4.73 10.23
CA TYR A 35 5.01 5.81 11.19
C TYR A 35 4.86 7.16 10.50
N ASN A 36 4.17 8.08 11.17
CA ASN A 36 4.09 9.47 10.77
C ASN A 36 5.44 10.14 11.00
N THR A 37 5.91 10.95 10.05
CA THR A 37 7.25 11.55 10.14
C THR A 37 7.25 13.06 9.97
N TYR A 38 8.20 13.68 10.62
CA TYR A 38 8.55 15.07 10.43
C TYR A 38 9.55 15.26 9.27
N PRO A 39 9.54 16.43 8.59
CA PRO A 39 8.81 17.65 8.94
C PRO A 39 7.36 17.70 8.42
N GLY A 40 6.95 16.81 7.51
CA GLY A 40 5.68 16.92 6.82
C GLY A 40 4.47 16.91 7.74
N TRP A 41 4.53 16.14 8.81
CA TRP A 41 3.46 16.08 9.80
C TRP A 41 3.24 17.40 10.59
N LYS A 42 4.22 18.33 10.62
CA LYS A 42 4.06 19.64 11.30
C LYS A 42 2.87 20.44 10.76
N SER A 43 2.61 20.39 9.45
CA SER A 43 1.46 21.08 8.87
C SER A 43 0.13 20.43 9.28
N LEU A 44 0.11 19.11 9.45
CA LEU A 44 -1.07 18.37 9.92
C LEU A 44 -1.30 18.58 11.41
N GLU A 45 -0.26 18.71 12.23
CA GLU A 45 -0.38 19.06 13.65
C GLU A 45 -1.04 20.42 13.83
N ALA A 46 -0.62 21.44 13.07
CA ALA A 46 -1.21 22.77 13.15
C ALA A 46 -2.72 22.73 12.82
N LEU A 47 -3.13 21.92 11.82
CA LEU A 47 -4.53 21.71 11.52
C LEU A 47 -5.25 20.94 12.64
N LYS A 48 -4.63 19.88 13.19
CA LYS A 48 -5.15 19.13 14.32
C LYS A 48 -5.41 20.03 15.52
N ASP A 49 -4.43 20.89 15.88
CA ASP A 49 -4.56 21.83 16.98
C ASP A 49 -5.76 22.76 16.81
N MET A 50 -5.99 23.28 15.60
CA MET A 50 -7.15 24.11 15.32
C MET A 50 -8.47 23.35 15.39
N MET A 51 -8.51 22.11 14.89
CA MET A 51 -9.72 21.26 14.96
C MET A 51 -10.07 20.89 16.40
N THR A 52 -9.07 20.52 17.19
CA THR A 52 -9.28 20.08 18.58
C THR A 52 -9.54 21.24 19.51
N PHE A 53 -8.97 22.42 19.24
CA PHE A 53 -9.12 23.60 20.11
C PHE A 53 -10.56 23.90 20.52
N ARG A 54 -11.50 23.93 19.57
CA ARG A 54 -12.91 24.19 19.88
C ARG A 54 -13.55 23.04 20.65
N VAL A 55 -13.23 21.82 20.30
CA VAL A 55 -13.74 20.60 20.96
C VAL A 55 -13.29 20.58 22.43
N ASP A 56 -12.03 20.91 22.68
CA ASP A 56 -11.44 20.96 24.01
C ASP A 56 -12.05 22.08 24.89
N LEU A 57 -12.34 23.24 24.29
CA LEU A 57 -13.06 24.31 24.99
C LEU A 57 -14.46 23.89 25.41
N LEU A 58 -15.18 23.15 24.57
CA LEU A 58 -16.52 22.64 24.90
C LEU A 58 -16.42 21.56 25.99
N ALA A 59 -15.46 20.68 25.92
CA ALA A 59 -15.22 19.66 26.94
C ALA A 59 -14.92 20.29 28.33
N LYS A 60 -14.16 21.39 28.40
CA LYS A 60 -13.93 22.17 29.62
C LYS A 60 -15.20 22.78 30.21
N GLN A 61 -16.22 22.95 29.40
CA GLN A 61 -17.58 23.41 29.81
C GLN A 61 -18.51 22.23 30.10
N ASN A 62 -18.04 21.01 30.22
CA ASN A 62 -18.79 19.77 30.37
C ASN A 62 -19.72 19.44 29.18
N ILE A 63 -19.40 19.97 27.99
CA ILE A 63 -20.10 19.65 26.75
C ILE A 63 -19.26 18.60 26.01
N HIS A 64 -19.72 17.35 26.02
CA HIS A 64 -19.03 16.25 25.39
C HIS A 64 -19.64 15.95 24.03
N LEU A 65 -18.86 16.12 22.98
CA LEU A 65 -19.27 15.87 21.60
C LEU A 65 -19.11 14.39 21.25
N SER A 66 -20.09 13.86 20.51
CA SER A 66 -19.98 12.57 19.85
C SER A 66 -18.90 12.60 18.75
N MET A 67 -18.48 11.43 18.28
CA MET A 67 -17.54 11.30 17.17
C MET A 67 -17.98 12.12 15.94
N ARG A 68 -19.26 12.01 15.54
CA ARG A 68 -19.80 12.73 14.38
C ARG A 68 -19.76 14.24 14.56
N GLU A 69 -20.08 14.73 15.75
CA GLU A 69 -20.01 16.17 16.06
C GLU A 69 -18.57 16.68 16.02
N LYS A 70 -17.59 15.94 16.58
CA LYS A 70 -16.16 16.28 16.48
C LYS A 70 -15.74 16.40 15.03
N VAL A 71 -16.07 15.41 14.20
CA VAL A 71 -15.78 15.41 12.77
C VAL A 71 -16.42 16.58 12.05
N ALA A 72 -17.69 16.91 12.38
CA ALA A 72 -18.37 18.08 11.80
C ALA A 72 -17.65 19.38 12.15
N TYR A 73 -17.21 19.57 13.40
CA TYR A 73 -16.38 20.70 13.80
C TYR A 73 -15.04 20.73 13.06
N GLY A 74 -14.39 19.58 12.89
CA GLY A 74 -13.14 19.45 12.16
C GLY A 74 -13.29 19.86 10.69
N LYS A 75 -14.32 19.35 10.01
CA LYS A 75 -14.64 19.74 8.62
C LYS A 75 -14.94 21.23 8.51
N GLY A 76 -15.72 21.79 9.44
CA GLY A 76 -16.00 23.24 9.48
C GLY A 76 -14.72 24.08 9.65
N THR A 77 -13.76 23.62 10.48
CA THR A 77 -12.45 24.27 10.65
C THR A 77 -11.62 24.20 9.37
N ALA A 78 -11.61 23.05 8.69
CA ALA A 78 -10.92 22.88 7.43
C ALA A 78 -11.51 23.77 6.33
N ASP A 79 -12.84 23.85 6.23
CA ASP A 79 -13.53 24.74 5.27
C ASP A 79 -13.19 26.21 5.53
N PHE A 80 -13.17 26.62 6.80
CA PHE A 80 -12.77 27.96 7.19
C PHE A 80 -11.34 28.30 6.77
N LEU A 81 -10.39 27.39 7.05
CA LEU A 81 -8.98 27.58 6.68
C LEU A 81 -8.76 27.58 5.16
N SER A 82 -9.45 26.71 4.45
CA SER A 82 -9.41 26.67 2.99
C SER A 82 -9.81 28.00 2.35
N GLN A 83 -10.78 28.69 2.97
CA GLN A 83 -11.29 29.97 2.46
C GLN A 83 -10.47 31.16 2.94
N PHE A 84 -9.96 31.13 4.18
CA PHE A 84 -9.46 32.31 4.88
C PHE A 84 -8.02 32.21 5.39
N ALA A 85 -7.27 31.12 5.11
CA ALA A 85 -5.84 31.04 5.43
C ALA A 85 -5.04 31.96 4.52
N LEU A 86 -5.04 33.24 4.83
CA LEU A 86 -4.41 34.29 4.04
C LEU A 86 -2.89 34.16 4.11
N GLY A 87 -2.26 33.89 2.96
CA GLY A 87 -0.80 33.84 2.82
C GLY A 87 -0.15 32.51 3.17
N ASP A 88 -0.89 31.54 3.73
CA ASP A 88 -0.37 30.19 4.00
C ASP A 88 -0.96 29.15 3.03
N LYS A 89 -0.30 29.03 1.86
CA LYS A 89 -0.70 28.06 0.85
C LYS A 89 -0.65 26.61 1.39
N ARG A 90 0.34 26.28 2.20
CA ARG A 90 0.51 24.93 2.74
C ARG A 90 -0.65 24.54 3.66
N MET A 91 -1.06 25.43 4.54
CA MET A 91 -2.22 25.21 5.43
C MET A 91 -3.51 25.05 4.59
N LYS A 92 -3.66 25.85 3.55
CA LYS A 92 -4.78 25.73 2.63
C LYS A 92 -4.80 24.37 1.94
N ASP A 93 -3.68 23.93 1.38
CA ASP A 93 -3.56 22.63 0.68
C ASP A 93 -3.88 21.46 1.62
N VAL A 94 -3.42 21.51 2.89
CA VAL A 94 -3.74 20.52 3.92
C VAL A 94 -5.23 20.52 4.26
N ALA A 95 -5.84 21.70 4.44
CA ALA A 95 -7.25 21.84 4.73
C ALA A 95 -8.14 21.36 3.56
N ASP A 96 -7.74 21.64 2.32
CA ASP A 96 -8.43 21.12 1.14
C ASP A 96 -8.36 19.59 1.05
N GLY A 97 -7.22 19.00 1.43
CA GLY A 97 -6.98 17.56 1.35
C GLY A 97 -7.88 16.69 2.24
N ILE A 98 -8.55 17.26 3.25
CA ILE A 98 -9.43 16.49 4.14
C ILE A 98 -10.92 16.59 3.78
N LYS A 99 -11.31 17.47 2.88
CA LYS A 99 -12.75 17.70 2.55
C LYS A 99 -13.46 16.44 2.09
N ASP A 100 -12.77 15.64 1.27
CA ASP A 100 -13.30 14.43 0.65
C ASP A 100 -13.00 13.15 1.47
N LYS A 101 -12.38 13.29 2.64
CA LYS A 101 -12.07 12.14 3.51
C LYS A 101 -13.31 11.70 4.27
N ASP A 102 -13.42 10.39 4.50
CA ASP A 102 -14.52 9.84 5.30
C ASP A 102 -14.40 10.22 6.79
N GLU A 103 -15.52 10.07 7.52
CA GLU A 103 -15.62 10.49 8.92
C GLU A 103 -14.68 9.69 9.84
N HIS A 104 -14.48 8.39 9.56
CA HIS A 104 -13.61 7.54 10.38
C HIS A 104 -12.14 7.93 10.19
N TYR A 105 -11.74 8.23 8.94
CA TYR A 105 -10.40 8.74 8.66
C TYR A 105 -10.12 10.04 9.41
N ILE A 106 -11.03 11.04 9.29
CA ILE A 106 -10.85 12.34 9.95
C ILE A 106 -10.79 12.19 11.47
N TYR A 107 -11.67 11.35 12.03
CA TYR A 107 -11.67 11.11 13.48
C TYR A 107 -10.34 10.51 13.92
N HIS A 108 -9.88 9.46 13.24
CA HIS A 108 -8.62 8.78 13.56
C HIS A 108 -7.41 9.71 13.43
N GLU A 109 -7.29 10.43 12.32
CA GLU A 109 -6.10 11.27 12.09
C GLU A 109 -6.02 12.50 12.99
N TYR A 110 -7.15 13.10 13.35
CA TYR A 110 -7.16 14.42 14.01
C TYR A 110 -7.71 14.42 15.43
N PHE A 111 -8.46 13.41 15.85
CA PHE A 111 -9.06 13.38 17.17
C PHE A 111 -8.61 12.25 18.09
N GLU A 112 -7.70 11.38 17.61
CA GLU A 112 -7.08 10.39 18.49
C GLU A 112 -6.12 11.03 19.48
N GLU A 113 -6.07 10.45 20.69
CA GLU A 113 -5.28 10.95 21.81
C GLU A 113 -3.78 10.88 21.52
N TYR A 114 -3.35 9.76 20.94
CA TYR A 114 -1.95 9.53 20.61
C TYR A 114 -1.70 9.70 19.11
N ASN A 115 -0.81 10.62 18.79
CA ASN A 115 -0.13 10.70 17.52
C ASN A 115 1.25 11.31 17.78
N GLN A 116 2.29 10.52 17.62
CA GLN A 116 3.67 10.92 17.91
C GLN A 116 4.53 10.66 16.67
N PRO A 117 4.56 11.58 15.72
CA PRO A 117 5.49 11.55 14.61
C PRO A 117 6.93 11.67 15.09
N LEU A 118 7.87 11.09 14.35
CA LEU A 118 9.30 11.14 14.64
C LEU A 118 10.07 11.62 13.41
N TYR A 119 11.18 12.31 13.63
CA TYR A 119 12.18 12.43 12.56
C TYR A 119 12.84 11.06 12.32
N LEU A 120 13.36 10.83 11.14
CA LEU A 120 14.03 9.58 10.83
C LEU A 120 15.20 9.29 11.75
N TYR A 121 16.01 10.31 12.09
CA TYR A 121 17.13 10.14 13.01
C TYR A 121 16.66 9.75 14.42
N GLU A 122 15.59 10.35 14.95
CA GLU A 122 15.00 9.99 16.24
C GLU A 122 14.47 8.56 16.26
N PHE A 123 13.81 8.17 15.16
CA PHE A 123 13.35 6.80 14.99
C PHE A 123 14.53 5.81 14.97
N ASN A 124 15.62 6.13 14.27
CA ASN A 124 16.80 5.27 14.22
C ASN A 124 17.52 5.21 15.58
N GLU A 125 17.64 6.31 16.31
CA GLU A 125 18.18 6.32 17.67
C GLU A 125 17.36 5.40 18.59
N LEU A 126 16.03 5.49 18.51
CA LEU A 126 15.14 4.60 19.27
C LEU A 126 15.32 3.12 18.86
N LEU A 127 15.54 2.81 17.58
CA LEU A 127 15.84 1.45 17.13
C LEU A 127 17.17 0.93 17.73
N GLU A 128 18.20 1.76 17.74
CA GLU A 128 19.54 1.40 18.26
C GLU A 128 19.53 1.05 19.74
N GLU A 129 18.69 1.70 20.57
CA GLU A 129 18.46 1.32 21.96
C GLU A 129 18.04 -0.15 22.11
N TYR A 130 17.41 -0.74 21.08
CA TYR A 130 16.95 -2.13 21.06
C TYR A 130 17.84 -3.05 20.20
N GLY A 131 19.00 -2.59 19.76
CA GLY A 131 19.88 -3.36 18.88
C GLY A 131 19.27 -3.63 17.49
N LEU A 132 18.46 -2.69 17.02
CA LEU A 132 17.86 -2.68 15.69
C LEU A 132 18.41 -1.50 14.88
N ALA A 133 18.24 -1.50 13.58
CA ALA A 133 18.63 -0.41 12.69
C ALA A 133 17.65 -0.23 11.55
N HIS A 134 17.40 1.03 11.18
CA HIS A 134 16.79 1.38 9.91
C HIS A 134 17.77 1.09 8.76
N ILE A 135 17.26 0.52 7.68
CA ILE A 135 18.05 0.21 6.47
C ILE A 135 17.65 1.14 5.32
N CYS A 136 16.37 1.18 4.97
CA CYS A 136 15.81 2.01 3.92
C CYS A 136 14.29 2.13 4.09
N ASP A 137 13.66 2.94 3.26
CA ASP A 137 12.19 2.89 3.12
C ASP A 137 11.77 1.71 2.24
N SER A 138 10.57 1.20 2.41
CA SER A 138 10.03 0.08 1.62
C SER A 138 9.70 0.49 0.18
N SER A 139 9.51 1.77 -0.10
CA SER A 139 9.34 2.31 -1.44
C SER A 139 10.68 2.69 -2.05
N VAL A 140 10.93 2.23 -3.29
CA VAL A 140 12.13 2.58 -4.05
C VAL A 140 12.21 4.09 -4.28
N SER A 141 11.10 4.73 -4.63
CA SER A 141 11.03 6.18 -4.84
C SER A 141 11.26 6.98 -3.57
N ALA A 142 10.95 6.41 -2.40
CA ALA A 142 11.20 7.05 -1.12
C ALA A 142 12.67 6.94 -0.69
N THR A 143 13.33 5.83 -1.00
CA THR A 143 14.76 5.61 -0.71
C THR A 143 15.68 6.34 -1.70
N PHE A 144 15.29 6.37 -2.98
CA PHE A 144 16.08 6.96 -4.07
C PHE A 144 15.24 8.02 -4.84
N PRO A 145 14.88 9.15 -4.22
CA PRO A 145 14.09 10.17 -4.89
C PRO A 145 14.83 10.75 -6.08
N ILE A 146 14.10 11.02 -7.17
CA ILE A 146 14.64 11.68 -8.36
C ILE A 146 14.27 13.18 -8.30
N PHE A 147 15.26 14.04 -8.25
CA PHE A 147 15.07 15.48 -8.26
C PHE A 147 15.17 16.04 -9.68
N LYS A 148 14.40 17.08 -9.95
CA LYS A 148 14.46 17.80 -11.25
C LYS A 148 15.74 18.65 -11.40
N ASP A 149 16.39 18.98 -10.30
CA ASP A 149 17.61 19.77 -10.24
C ASP A 149 18.77 18.91 -9.76
N ASP A 150 19.66 18.55 -10.68
CA ASP A 150 20.81 17.68 -10.43
C ASP A 150 21.78 18.24 -9.38
N ARG A 151 21.73 19.55 -9.09
CA ARG A 151 22.55 20.16 -8.04
C ARG A 151 22.19 19.67 -6.66
N ILE A 152 20.94 19.26 -6.43
CA ILE A 152 20.47 18.76 -5.12
C ILE A 152 21.29 17.53 -4.73
N GLU A 153 21.43 16.56 -5.63
CA GLU A 153 22.21 15.33 -5.34
C GLU A 153 23.68 15.67 -5.05
N THR A 154 24.29 16.53 -5.84
CA THR A 154 25.69 16.96 -5.63
C THR A 154 25.86 17.64 -4.27
N LEU A 155 24.96 18.50 -3.87
CA LEU A 155 25.01 19.18 -2.58
C LEU A 155 24.84 18.20 -1.41
N LEU A 156 23.91 17.27 -1.53
CA LEU A 156 23.67 16.24 -0.52
C LEU A 156 24.85 15.26 -0.41
N ASP A 157 25.47 14.90 -1.50
CA ASP A 157 26.69 14.07 -1.49
C ASP A 157 27.85 14.74 -0.79
N ASN A 158 28.01 16.05 -1.00
CA ASN A 158 29.04 16.85 -0.31
C ASN A 158 28.75 17.00 1.20
N GLU A 159 27.50 17.17 1.58
CA GLU A 159 27.07 17.36 2.97
C GLU A 159 27.05 16.04 3.77
N CYS A 160 26.50 14.98 3.18
CA CYS A 160 26.24 13.74 3.89
C CYS A 160 27.38 12.73 3.78
N GLY A 161 28.28 12.85 2.80
CA GLY A 161 29.29 11.83 2.53
C GLY A 161 28.65 10.46 2.32
N ASP A 162 29.13 9.42 3.02
CA ASP A 162 28.59 8.05 2.96
C ASP A 162 27.47 7.77 3.97
N ASN A 163 26.99 8.81 4.68
CA ASN A 163 25.94 8.65 5.67
C ASN A 163 24.54 8.64 5.02
N HIS A 164 24.03 7.44 4.72
CA HIS A 164 22.71 7.25 4.14
C HIS A 164 21.56 7.77 5.01
N LEU A 165 21.63 7.54 6.32
CA LEU A 165 20.60 7.98 7.25
C LEU A 165 20.46 9.52 7.22
N LEU A 166 21.59 10.22 7.22
CA LEU A 166 21.62 11.68 7.12
C LEU A 166 21.04 12.15 5.78
N LYS A 167 21.41 11.51 4.68
CA LYS A 167 20.91 11.84 3.35
C LYS A 167 19.41 11.62 3.24
N GLU A 168 18.88 10.50 3.76
CA GLU A 168 17.44 10.24 3.80
C GLU A 168 16.69 11.26 4.70
N GLN A 169 17.29 11.72 5.79
CA GLN A 169 16.71 12.78 6.60
C GLN A 169 16.61 14.10 5.83
N TYR A 170 17.62 14.46 5.01
CA TYR A 170 17.53 15.62 4.11
C TYR A 170 16.45 15.44 3.04
N TYR A 171 16.28 14.24 2.50
CA TYR A 171 15.16 13.96 1.59
C TYR A 171 13.81 14.22 2.25
N ASP A 172 13.62 13.90 3.53
CA ASP A 172 12.39 14.20 4.26
C ASP A 172 12.15 15.70 4.36
N TYR A 173 13.19 16.49 4.59
CA TYR A 173 13.08 17.97 4.61
C TYR A 173 12.71 18.54 3.24
N ILE A 174 13.38 18.09 2.18
CA ILE A 174 13.18 18.59 0.81
C ILE A 174 11.78 18.21 0.31
N LEU A 175 11.36 16.97 0.54
CA LEU A 175 10.08 16.43 0.06
C LEU A 175 8.92 16.71 1.00
N ASN A 176 9.17 17.32 2.17
CA ASN A 176 8.17 17.51 3.22
C ASN A 176 7.43 16.22 3.55
N ARG A 177 8.18 15.13 3.77
CA ARG A 177 7.61 13.79 3.96
C ARG A 177 6.74 13.72 5.22
N GLN A 178 5.57 13.09 5.07
CA GLN A 178 4.58 12.95 6.16
C GLN A 178 4.52 11.53 6.74
N PHE A 179 4.96 10.53 5.99
CA PHE A 179 4.83 9.13 6.34
C PHE A 179 6.03 8.32 5.83
N ARG A 180 6.49 7.39 6.65
CA ARG A 180 7.55 6.43 6.30
C ARG A 180 7.11 5.00 6.56
N THR A 181 7.66 4.11 5.76
CA THR A 181 7.56 2.66 5.97
C THR A 181 8.97 2.09 6.00
N SER A 182 9.59 2.11 7.17
CA SER A 182 10.98 1.71 7.33
C SER A 182 11.16 0.19 7.32
N ILE A 183 12.16 -0.28 6.59
CA ILE A 183 12.70 -1.64 6.70
C ILE A 183 13.74 -1.63 7.81
N VAL A 184 13.54 -2.50 8.80
CA VAL A 184 14.33 -2.59 10.02
C VAL A 184 14.92 -3.98 10.16
N THR A 185 16.19 -4.08 10.54
CA THR A 185 16.86 -5.35 10.83
C THR A 185 17.68 -5.27 12.12
N HIS A 186 18.38 -6.34 12.50
CA HIS A 186 19.33 -6.30 13.61
C HIS A 186 20.45 -5.29 13.33
N LEU A 187 20.90 -4.58 14.35
CA LEU A 187 21.93 -3.54 14.24
C LEU A 187 23.24 -4.10 13.62
N GLU A 188 23.63 -5.33 13.98
CA GLU A 188 24.80 -6.03 13.47
C GLU A 188 24.72 -6.38 11.96
N ASN A 189 23.55 -6.27 11.37
CA ASN A 189 23.34 -6.51 9.93
C ASN A 189 23.41 -5.22 9.10
N ARG A 190 23.49 -4.04 9.73
CA ARG A 190 23.50 -2.74 9.02
C ARG A 190 24.61 -2.72 7.94
N GLU A 191 25.82 -3.11 8.32
CA GLU A 191 26.98 -3.09 7.39
C GLU A 191 26.91 -4.17 6.31
N LYS A 192 26.12 -5.23 6.54
CA LYS A 192 25.89 -6.28 5.53
C LYS A 192 24.88 -5.83 4.47
N CYS A 193 24.02 -4.87 4.80
CA CYS A 193 23.04 -4.30 3.90
C CYS A 193 23.71 -3.20 3.06
N ASN A 194 24.31 -3.58 1.95
CA ASN A 194 24.93 -2.62 1.04
C ASN A 194 23.83 -1.85 0.28
N ILE A 195 23.40 -0.71 0.84
CA ILE A 195 22.53 0.22 0.12
C ILE A 195 23.42 1.08 -0.77
N SER A 196 23.57 0.65 -2.02
CA SER A 196 24.23 1.46 -3.03
C SER A 196 23.41 2.72 -3.33
N ARG A 197 24.07 3.86 -3.45
CA ARG A 197 23.44 5.12 -3.88
C ARG A 197 22.85 5.05 -5.28
N HIS A 198 23.33 4.11 -6.08
CA HIS A 198 22.93 3.92 -7.45
C HIS A 198 22.55 2.46 -7.66
N ILE A 199 21.32 2.22 -8.03
CA ILE A 199 20.87 0.88 -8.45
C ILE A 199 21.62 0.51 -9.71
N GLN A 200 22.38 -0.56 -9.63
CA GLN A 200 23.16 -1.06 -10.77
C GLN A 200 22.31 -2.03 -11.62
N ILE A 201 22.62 -2.11 -12.91
CA ILE A 201 21.96 -3.09 -13.80
C ILE A 201 22.10 -4.52 -13.24
N ASN A 202 23.21 -4.85 -12.57
CA ASN A 202 23.40 -6.16 -11.98
C ASN A 202 22.44 -6.47 -10.83
N ASP A 203 21.98 -5.44 -10.11
CA ASP A 203 21.01 -5.60 -9.02
C ASP A 203 19.64 -6.00 -9.58
N LEU A 204 19.29 -5.48 -10.76
CA LEU A 204 18.03 -5.75 -11.43
C LEU A 204 17.98 -7.13 -12.11
N LYS A 205 19.09 -7.66 -12.61
CA LYS A 205 19.11 -8.87 -13.46
C LYS A 205 18.41 -10.08 -12.84
N ASN A 206 18.53 -10.24 -11.52
CA ASN A 206 18.11 -11.44 -10.80
C ASN A 206 16.76 -11.31 -10.10
N ILE A 207 16.14 -10.14 -10.11
CA ILE A 207 14.79 -9.99 -9.60
C ILE A 207 13.76 -10.40 -10.65
N TYR A 208 12.55 -10.69 -10.19
CA TYR A 208 11.38 -11.03 -11.00
C TYR A 208 10.39 -9.88 -10.97
N ILE A 209 9.77 -9.58 -12.09
CA ILE A 209 8.81 -8.47 -12.24
C ILE A 209 7.46 -8.98 -12.73
N ARG A 210 6.40 -8.34 -12.26
CA ARG A 210 5.02 -8.61 -12.64
C ARG A 210 4.22 -7.31 -12.64
N THR A 211 3.22 -7.21 -13.52
CA THR A 211 2.21 -6.16 -13.46
C THR A 211 0.83 -6.77 -13.21
N ASN A 212 -0.15 -5.94 -12.86
CA ASN A 212 -1.55 -6.34 -12.85
C ASN A 212 -2.23 -5.93 -14.18
N LEU A 213 -3.39 -6.53 -14.46
CA LEU A 213 -4.13 -6.24 -15.69
C LEU A 213 -4.68 -4.81 -15.74
N ASN A 214 -4.91 -4.21 -14.57
CA ASN A 214 -5.48 -2.87 -14.43
C ASN A 214 -4.42 -1.76 -14.40
N ALA A 215 -3.12 -2.07 -14.55
CA ALA A 215 -2.09 -1.05 -14.62
C ALA A 215 -2.35 -0.08 -15.79
N GLU A 216 -2.39 1.22 -15.51
CA GLU A 216 -2.78 2.24 -16.51
C GLU A 216 -1.62 2.66 -17.43
N SER A 217 -0.37 2.33 -17.08
CA SER A 217 0.80 2.71 -17.87
C SER A 217 0.75 2.12 -19.29
N SER A 218 0.96 2.96 -20.28
CA SER A 218 1.07 2.57 -21.70
C SER A 218 2.48 2.16 -22.11
N SER A 219 3.42 2.09 -21.16
CA SER A 219 4.81 1.76 -21.45
C SER A 219 4.96 0.35 -22.06
N LYS A 220 5.99 0.18 -22.89
CA LYS A 220 6.32 -1.12 -23.47
C LYS A 220 6.53 -2.19 -22.40
N VAL A 221 7.12 -1.84 -21.26
CA VAL A 221 7.34 -2.76 -20.12
C VAL A 221 6.03 -3.29 -19.60
N VAL A 222 5.11 -2.40 -19.20
CA VAL A 222 3.81 -2.78 -18.63
C VAL A 222 2.98 -3.57 -19.64
N GLN A 223 2.91 -3.13 -20.91
CA GLN A 223 2.15 -3.82 -21.94
C GLN A 223 2.67 -5.23 -22.23
N SER A 224 4.02 -5.40 -22.24
CA SER A 224 4.63 -6.71 -22.42
C SER A 224 4.39 -7.64 -21.21
N LEU A 225 4.40 -7.10 -19.99
CA LEU A 225 4.11 -7.87 -18.78
C LEU A 225 2.64 -8.26 -18.65
N LYS A 226 1.70 -7.43 -19.15
CA LYS A 226 0.28 -7.79 -19.21
C LYS A 226 0.05 -9.08 -20.00
N ALA A 227 0.78 -9.28 -21.11
CA ALA A 227 0.69 -10.51 -21.90
C ALA A 227 1.26 -11.74 -21.16
N HIS A 228 2.04 -11.54 -20.10
CA HIS A 228 2.64 -12.60 -19.28
C HIS A 228 1.88 -12.88 -17.98
N TYR A 229 1.01 -11.95 -17.62
CA TYR A 229 0.20 -12.07 -16.41
C TYR A 229 -0.59 -13.40 -16.39
N PRO A 230 -0.68 -14.12 -15.28
CA PRO A 230 -0.31 -13.71 -13.91
C PRO A 230 1.11 -14.08 -13.46
N ASN A 231 1.93 -14.61 -14.33
CA ASN A 231 3.30 -15.05 -13.99
C ASN A 231 4.28 -13.87 -13.92
N ALA A 232 5.24 -13.95 -13.02
CA ALA A 232 6.38 -13.04 -13.03
C ALA A 232 7.42 -13.50 -14.07
N MET A 233 8.21 -12.55 -14.55
CA MET A 233 9.33 -12.81 -15.45
C MET A 233 10.62 -12.28 -14.84
N LYS A 234 11.71 -13.02 -14.96
CA LYS A 234 13.03 -12.54 -14.56
C LYS A 234 13.45 -11.35 -15.41
N VAL A 235 13.97 -10.29 -14.80
CA VAL A 235 14.31 -9.06 -15.53
C VAL A 235 15.32 -9.30 -16.66
N SER A 236 16.33 -10.15 -16.44
CA SER A 236 17.28 -10.52 -17.50
C SER A 236 16.57 -11.09 -18.73
N ASP A 237 15.65 -12.03 -18.51
CA ASP A 237 14.95 -12.72 -19.59
C ASP A 237 13.93 -11.80 -20.28
N PHE A 238 13.31 -10.93 -19.49
CA PHE A 238 12.41 -9.89 -20.01
C PHE A 238 13.14 -8.92 -20.96
N VAL A 239 14.29 -8.38 -20.51
CA VAL A 239 15.09 -7.45 -21.31
C VAL A 239 15.64 -8.15 -22.57
N GLU A 240 16.10 -9.38 -22.43
CA GLU A 240 16.59 -10.17 -23.56
C GLU A 240 15.51 -10.44 -24.61
N ARG A 241 14.27 -10.63 -24.19
CA ARG A 241 13.13 -10.92 -25.08
C ARG A 241 12.54 -9.68 -25.75
N TYR A 242 12.44 -8.57 -25.02
CA TYR A 242 11.67 -7.41 -25.47
C TYR A 242 12.52 -6.19 -25.85
N PHE A 243 13.83 -6.17 -25.48
CA PHE A 243 14.75 -5.06 -25.73
C PHE A 243 16.03 -5.54 -26.42
N THR A 244 15.86 -6.25 -27.53
CA THR A 244 16.96 -6.88 -28.28
C THR A 244 17.97 -5.88 -28.81
N ASP A 245 17.53 -4.69 -29.23
CA ASP A 245 18.36 -3.67 -29.88
C ASP A 245 19.16 -2.83 -28.85
N ASN A 246 18.57 -2.59 -27.67
CA ASN A 246 19.24 -1.85 -26.61
C ASN A 246 18.83 -2.39 -25.22
N ARG A 247 19.65 -3.28 -24.70
CA ARG A 247 19.42 -3.91 -23.38
C ARG A 247 19.51 -2.90 -22.24
N ASN A 248 20.36 -1.88 -22.34
CA ASN A 248 20.50 -0.86 -21.29
C ASN A 248 19.21 -0.05 -21.15
N ASP A 249 18.59 0.34 -22.26
CA ASP A 249 17.28 1.01 -22.24
C ASP A 249 16.21 0.11 -21.62
N GLY A 250 16.30 -1.21 -21.84
CA GLY A 250 15.41 -2.18 -21.23
C GLY A 250 15.50 -2.18 -19.71
N TYR A 251 16.68 -2.23 -19.14
CA TYR A 251 16.91 -2.17 -17.69
C TYR A 251 16.47 -0.83 -17.10
N THR A 252 16.80 0.29 -17.77
CA THR A 252 16.37 1.61 -17.35
C THR A 252 14.85 1.74 -17.37
N SER A 253 14.19 1.23 -18.41
CA SER A 253 12.73 1.25 -18.51
C SER A 253 12.07 0.42 -17.41
N VAL A 254 12.61 -0.75 -17.09
CA VAL A 254 12.12 -1.59 -15.98
C VAL A 254 12.28 -0.84 -14.64
N LEU A 255 13.44 -0.24 -14.39
CA LEU A 255 13.68 0.53 -13.16
C LEU A 255 12.71 1.69 -13.01
N LEU A 256 12.43 2.43 -14.08
CA LEU A 256 11.46 3.53 -14.07
C LEU A 256 10.04 3.04 -13.75
N GLU A 257 9.62 1.87 -14.27
CA GLU A 257 8.31 1.32 -13.96
C GLU A 257 8.22 0.80 -12.52
N ILE A 258 9.30 0.27 -11.95
CA ILE A 258 9.40 -0.06 -10.52
C ILE A 258 9.31 1.23 -9.68
N TYR A 259 10.06 2.26 -10.07
CA TYR A 259 10.08 3.56 -9.39
C TYR A 259 8.71 4.22 -9.36
N ASN A 260 7.97 4.14 -10.46
CA ASN A 260 6.62 4.69 -10.59
C ASN A 260 5.53 3.77 -10.02
N GLU A 261 5.90 2.66 -9.39
CA GLU A 261 4.97 1.67 -8.79
C GLU A 261 3.96 1.07 -9.80
N ASN A 262 4.30 1.07 -11.10
CA ASN A 262 3.47 0.48 -12.16
C ASN A 262 3.66 -1.04 -12.28
N ILE A 263 4.77 -1.55 -11.74
CA ILE A 263 5.08 -2.98 -11.69
C ILE A 263 5.64 -3.38 -10.32
N ASP A 264 5.29 -4.57 -9.90
CA ASP A 264 5.83 -5.19 -8.68
C ASP A 264 7.13 -5.93 -8.99
N PHE A 265 8.01 -6.05 -8.01
CA PHE A 265 9.24 -6.83 -8.12
C PHE A 265 9.40 -7.81 -6.95
N TYR A 266 10.05 -8.95 -7.21
CA TYR A 266 10.17 -10.05 -6.27
C TYR A 266 11.58 -10.65 -6.31
N ALA A 267 12.07 -11.11 -5.15
CA ALA A 267 13.33 -11.84 -5.06
C ALA A 267 13.22 -13.30 -5.60
N ARG A 268 12.00 -13.83 -5.75
CA ARG A 268 11.73 -15.20 -6.21
C ARG A 268 10.72 -15.19 -7.35
N ASN A 269 10.74 -16.26 -8.14
CA ASN A 269 9.76 -16.42 -9.22
C ASN A 269 8.35 -16.58 -8.65
N ILE A 270 7.40 -15.89 -9.27
CA ILE A 270 5.96 -16.04 -9.03
C ILE A 270 5.37 -16.73 -10.25
N THR A 271 5.03 -18.01 -10.10
CA THR A 271 4.44 -18.82 -11.15
C THR A 271 3.07 -19.30 -10.70
N VAL A 272 2.09 -19.16 -11.56
CA VAL A 272 0.72 -19.61 -11.31
C VAL A 272 0.41 -20.76 -12.25
N THR A 273 0.03 -21.90 -11.69
CA THR A 273 -0.40 -23.05 -12.47
C THR A 273 -1.90 -22.98 -12.73
N LYS A 274 -2.30 -22.99 -14.00
CA LYS A 274 -3.72 -23.08 -14.37
C LYS A 274 -4.28 -24.43 -13.94
N GLN A 275 -5.48 -24.42 -13.39
CA GLN A 275 -6.22 -25.61 -12.96
C GLN A 275 -7.53 -25.71 -13.76
N ASP A 276 -7.89 -26.92 -14.18
CA ASP A 276 -9.15 -27.15 -14.90
C ASP A 276 -10.37 -26.85 -14.01
N LYS A 277 -10.27 -27.21 -12.73
CA LYS A 277 -11.29 -26.93 -11.70
C LYS A 277 -10.62 -26.33 -10.47
N ILE A 278 -10.95 -25.08 -10.17
CA ILE A 278 -10.34 -24.35 -9.05
C ILE A 278 -11.08 -24.69 -7.77
N LYS A 279 -10.32 -25.00 -6.74
CA LYS A 279 -10.80 -25.07 -5.35
C LYS A 279 -10.19 -23.94 -4.53
N LEU A 280 -11.03 -22.99 -4.12
CA LEU A 280 -10.59 -21.88 -3.27
C LEU A 280 -10.02 -22.40 -1.95
N LYS A 281 -8.86 -21.88 -1.52
CA LYS A 281 -8.22 -22.22 -0.25
C LYS A 281 -9.17 -21.96 0.93
N THR A 282 -9.15 -22.86 1.92
CA THR A 282 -10.03 -22.79 3.09
C THR A 282 -9.91 -21.49 3.87
N VAL A 283 -8.72 -20.89 3.94
CA VAL A 283 -8.51 -19.61 4.64
C VAL A 283 -9.29 -18.47 3.98
N TYR A 284 -9.21 -18.35 2.66
CA TYR A 284 -9.97 -17.33 1.92
C TYR A 284 -11.47 -17.60 1.99
N ARG A 285 -11.89 -18.87 1.85
CA ARG A 285 -13.31 -19.26 1.96
C ARG A 285 -13.90 -18.81 3.30
N LYS A 286 -13.26 -19.16 4.42
CA LYS A 286 -13.74 -18.77 5.76
C LYS A 286 -13.83 -17.25 5.94
N TYR A 287 -12.85 -16.52 5.43
CA TYR A 287 -12.81 -15.07 5.51
C TYR A 287 -13.94 -14.43 4.68
N LEU A 288 -14.13 -14.88 3.45
CA LEU A 288 -15.16 -14.37 2.55
C LEU A 288 -16.57 -14.74 3.02
N ASP A 289 -16.80 -15.98 3.51
CA ASP A 289 -18.06 -16.41 4.10
C ASP A 289 -18.46 -15.53 5.30
N TYR A 290 -17.50 -15.16 6.15
CA TYR A 290 -17.74 -14.23 7.25
C TYR A 290 -18.26 -12.87 6.73
N TYR A 291 -17.63 -12.32 5.72
CA TYR A 291 -18.01 -11.00 5.19
C TYR A 291 -19.33 -10.99 4.39
N LEU A 292 -19.73 -12.10 3.78
CA LEU A 292 -21.06 -12.20 3.16
C LEU A 292 -22.20 -11.98 4.17
N ASN A 293 -21.97 -12.30 5.43
CA ASN A 293 -22.94 -12.13 6.49
C ASN A 293 -22.85 -10.76 7.18
N THR A 294 -22.02 -9.85 6.67
CA THR A 294 -21.92 -8.47 7.18
C THR A 294 -22.57 -7.51 6.20
N GLU A 295 -23.07 -6.38 6.70
CA GLU A 295 -23.67 -5.32 5.86
C GLU A 295 -22.63 -4.47 5.10
N LYS A 296 -21.36 -4.90 5.05
CA LYS A 296 -20.30 -4.16 4.36
C LYS A 296 -20.40 -4.36 2.84
N PRO A 297 -20.59 -3.30 2.06
CA PRO A 297 -20.75 -3.41 0.60
C PRO A 297 -19.46 -3.77 -0.12
N VAL A 298 -18.32 -3.47 0.49
CA VAL A 298 -16.97 -3.67 -0.05
C VAL A 298 -16.04 -4.12 1.06
N ILE A 299 -15.18 -5.08 0.76
CA ILE A 299 -14.13 -5.54 1.66
C ILE A 299 -12.77 -5.49 0.97
N SER A 300 -11.71 -5.51 1.77
CA SER A 300 -10.35 -5.68 1.27
C SER A 300 -9.70 -6.91 1.89
N LEU A 301 -8.88 -7.60 1.11
CA LEU A 301 -8.03 -8.69 1.57
C LEU A 301 -6.67 -8.62 0.88
N SER A 302 -5.67 -9.27 1.44
CA SER A 302 -4.35 -9.38 0.79
C SER A 302 -4.25 -10.67 0.00
N ASN A 303 -3.67 -10.58 -1.20
CA ASN A 303 -3.30 -11.75 -1.97
C ASN A 303 -2.03 -12.41 -1.40
N PHE A 304 -1.60 -13.52 -2.01
CA PHE A 304 -0.43 -14.29 -1.55
C PHE A 304 0.91 -13.56 -1.73
N VAL A 305 0.96 -12.45 -2.47
CA VAL A 305 2.15 -11.59 -2.61
C VAL A 305 2.06 -10.29 -1.80
N GLY A 306 0.98 -10.11 -1.01
CA GLY A 306 0.81 -8.97 -0.12
C GLY A 306 0.07 -7.77 -0.73
N ASN A 307 -0.36 -7.83 -1.99
CA ASN A 307 -1.12 -6.76 -2.61
C ASN A 307 -2.56 -6.74 -2.10
N THR A 308 -3.09 -5.55 -1.87
CA THR A 308 -4.48 -5.37 -1.44
C THR A 308 -5.45 -5.60 -2.61
N LEU A 309 -6.43 -6.46 -2.39
CA LEU A 309 -7.55 -6.71 -3.29
C LEU A 309 -8.80 -6.11 -2.70
N VAL A 310 -9.58 -5.39 -3.51
CA VAL A 310 -10.88 -4.81 -3.12
C VAL A 310 -11.97 -5.60 -3.81
N LEU A 311 -12.92 -6.14 -3.04
CA LEU A 311 -13.97 -7.02 -3.52
C LEU A 311 -15.34 -6.49 -3.11
N ASN A 312 -16.28 -6.48 -4.03
CA ASN A 312 -17.69 -6.24 -3.74
C ASN A 312 -18.45 -7.55 -3.50
N SER A 313 -19.72 -7.48 -3.15
CA SER A 313 -20.55 -8.66 -2.86
C SER A 313 -20.64 -9.63 -4.05
N GLY A 314 -20.74 -9.13 -5.28
CA GLY A 314 -20.76 -9.96 -6.48
C GLY A 314 -19.46 -10.75 -6.67
N ASP A 315 -18.31 -10.09 -6.48
CA ASP A 315 -16.99 -10.73 -6.53
C ASP A 315 -16.88 -11.85 -5.49
N ILE A 316 -17.32 -11.57 -4.26
CA ILE A 316 -17.28 -12.56 -3.16
C ILE A 316 -18.12 -13.80 -3.50
N HIS A 317 -19.34 -13.61 -4.02
CA HIS A 317 -20.20 -14.75 -4.41
C HIS A 317 -19.60 -15.58 -5.54
N ALA A 318 -18.98 -14.93 -6.52
CA ALA A 318 -18.31 -15.61 -7.62
C ALA A 318 -17.07 -16.36 -7.14
N ILE A 319 -16.22 -15.75 -6.32
CA ILE A 319 -15.02 -16.38 -5.76
C ILE A 319 -15.38 -17.60 -4.90
N LEU A 320 -16.40 -17.49 -4.06
CA LEU A 320 -16.86 -18.58 -3.20
C LEU A 320 -17.48 -19.75 -3.97
N SER A 321 -17.92 -19.54 -5.21
CA SER A 321 -18.46 -20.63 -6.03
C SER A 321 -17.40 -21.64 -6.48
N PHE A 322 -16.11 -21.27 -6.51
CA PHE A 322 -14.99 -22.14 -6.91
C PHE A 322 -14.73 -23.24 -5.88
N ASP A 323 -15.39 -24.38 -6.04
CA ASP A 323 -15.38 -25.53 -5.10
C ASP A 323 -14.47 -26.68 -5.53
N GLY A 324 -13.92 -26.64 -6.73
CA GLY A 324 -13.10 -27.69 -7.34
C GLY A 324 -13.90 -28.79 -8.01
N GLN A 325 -15.22 -28.62 -8.20
CA GLN A 325 -16.11 -29.65 -8.77
C GLN A 325 -16.80 -29.18 -10.04
N HIS A 326 -17.22 -27.91 -10.10
CA HIS A 326 -18.02 -27.36 -11.18
C HIS A 326 -17.16 -26.74 -12.30
N SER A 327 -17.68 -26.81 -13.53
CA SER A 327 -17.14 -26.06 -14.68
C SER A 327 -17.53 -24.58 -14.63
N ASP A 328 -16.96 -23.73 -15.48
CA ASP A 328 -17.32 -22.31 -15.54
C ASP A 328 -18.79 -22.09 -15.93
N GLU A 329 -19.30 -22.92 -16.81
CA GLU A 329 -20.71 -22.91 -17.23
C GLU A 329 -21.64 -23.24 -16.06
N GLU A 330 -21.34 -24.32 -15.32
CA GLU A 330 -22.09 -24.71 -14.14
C GLU A 330 -22.02 -23.64 -13.02
N LEU A 331 -20.86 -23.00 -12.83
CA LEU A 331 -20.71 -21.90 -11.87
C LEU A 331 -21.52 -20.65 -12.29
N ALA A 332 -21.60 -20.36 -13.58
CA ALA A 332 -22.43 -19.28 -14.08
C ALA A 332 -23.93 -19.56 -13.87
N ASP A 333 -24.38 -20.80 -14.06
CA ASP A 333 -25.75 -21.21 -13.75
C ASP A 333 -26.07 -21.10 -12.26
N LEU A 334 -25.16 -21.49 -11.35
CA LEU A 334 -25.32 -21.30 -9.90
C LEU A 334 -25.43 -19.82 -9.51
N LEU A 335 -24.69 -18.92 -10.15
CA LEU A 335 -24.84 -17.48 -9.92
C LEU A 335 -26.17 -16.95 -10.47
N PHE A 336 -26.63 -17.48 -11.61
CA PHE A 336 -27.91 -17.14 -12.18
C PHE A 336 -29.07 -17.52 -11.25
N GLU A 337 -29.02 -18.70 -10.63
CA GLU A 337 -29.99 -19.12 -9.61
C GLU A 337 -30.02 -18.14 -8.41
N LYS A 338 -28.88 -17.64 -7.97
CA LYS A 338 -28.81 -16.61 -6.90
C LYS A 338 -29.45 -15.28 -7.32
N ILE A 339 -29.34 -14.91 -8.59
CA ILE A 339 -30.03 -13.72 -9.13
C ILE A 339 -31.56 -13.96 -9.15
N GLN A 340 -32.02 -15.11 -9.60
CA GLN A 340 -33.44 -15.48 -9.60
C GLN A 340 -34.03 -15.50 -8.17
N ALA A 341 -33.23 -15.92 -7.19
CA ALA A 341 -33.59 -15.91 -5.79
C ALA A 341 -33.52 -14.53 -5.13
N GLY A 342 -33.11 -13.47 -5.86
CA GLY A 342 -32.99 -12.10 -5.34
C GLY A 342 -31.80 -11.87 -4.39
N ILE A 343 -30.89 -12.85 -4.28
CA ILE A 343 -29.67 -12.77 -3.46
C ILE A 343 -28.65 -11.85 -4.13
N LEU A 344 -28.53 -11.91 -5.43
CA LEU A 344 -27.69 -11.06 -6.26
C LEU A 344 -28.54 -10.19 -7.18
N ARG A 345 -28.00 -9.05 -7.56
CA ARG A 345 -28.59 -8.17 -8.58
C ARG A 345 -27.63 -8.00 -9.73
N MET A 346 -28.18 -8.03 -10.94
CA MET A 346 -27.44 -7.74 -12.16
C MET A 346 -27.98 -6.44 -12.77
N ASN A 347 -27.09 -5.53 -13.10
CA ASN A 347 -27.42 -4.31 -13.82
C ASN A 347 -27.33 -4.56 -15.33
N HIS A 348 -28.32 -4.11 -16.11
CA HIS A 348 -28.28 -4.02 -17.59
C HIS A 348 -28.41 -5.30 -18.42
N ALA A 349 -28.89 -6.41 -17.91
CA ALA A 349 -29.21 -7.56 -18.77
C ALA A 349 -30.71 -7.67 -19.06
N HIS A 350 -31.09 -7.86 -20.31
CA HIS A 350 -32.48 -7.81 -20.76
C HIS A 350 -33.11 -9.18 -20.92
N THR A 351 -32.39 -10.19 -21.38
CA THR A 351 -32.87 -11.55 -21.56
C THR A 351 -32.10 -12.56 -20.72
N GLU A 352 -32.72 -13.71 -20.43
CA GLU A 352 -32.05 -14.80 -19.69
C GLU A 352 -30.76 -15.26 -20.38
N GLN A 353 -30.76 -15.33 -21.70
CA GLN A 353 -29.60 -15.74 -22.49
C GLN A 353 -28.45 -14.72 -22.34
N GLU A 354 -28.75 -13.43 -22.38
CA GLU A 354 -27.75 -12.36 -22.15
C GLU A 354 -27.22 -12.39 -20.72
N GLN A 355 -28.10 -12.65 -19.74
CA GLN A 355 -27.68 -12.78 -18.34
C GLN A 355 -26.69 -13.93 -18.14
N LYS A 356 -27.00 -15.11 -18.67
CA LYS A 356 -26.10 -16.28 -18.58
C LYS A 356 -24.78 -16.06 -19.31
N ALA A 357 -24.80 -15.43 -20.49
CA ALA A 357 -23.57 -15.10 -21.21
C ALA A 357 -22.68 -14.12 -20.44
N THR A 358 -23.29 -13.11 -19.83
CA THR A 358 -22.57 -12.13 -18.98
C THR A 358 -21.99 -12.78 -17.74
N LEU A 359 -22.74 -13.68 -17.09
CA LEU A 359 -22.26 -14.42 -15.93
C LEU A 359 -21.11 -15.37 -16.27
N LEU A 360 -21.17 -16.03 -17.41
CA LEU A 360 -20.07 -16.89 -17.87
C LEU A 360 -18.80 -16.07 -18.14
N ALA A 361 -18.91 -14.90 -18.75
CA ALA A 361 -17.78 -13.99 -18.91
C ALA A 361 -17.23 -13.56 -17.55
N PHE A 362 -18.09 -13.16 -16.62
CA PHE A 362 -17.71 -12.76 -15.25
C PHE A 362 -17.03 -13.91 -14.48
N ILE A 363 -17.51 -15.15 -14.59
CA ILE A 363 -16.87 -16.33 -13.97
C ILE A 363 -15.48 -16.56 -14.58
N LYS A 364 -15.31 -16.43 -15.89
CA LYS A 364 -14.00 -16.59 -16.55
C LYS A 364 -12.99 -15.53 -16.08
N ASP A 365 -13.42 -14.28 -15.96
CA ASP A 365 -12.60 -13.19 -15.44
C ASP A 365 -12.27 -13.43 -13.95
N THR A 366 -13.26 -13.86 -13.15
CA THR A 366 -13.07 -14.22 -11.74
C THR A 366 -12.13 -15.41 -11.59
N ARG A 367 -12.20 -16.42 -12.47
CA ARG A 367 -11.26 -17.55 -12.52
C ARG A 367 -9.83 -17.03 -12.67
N ALA A 368 -9.58 -16.21 -13.68
CA ALA A 368 -8.26 -15.63 -13.93
C ALA A 368 -7.76 -14.83 -12.72
N PHE A 369 -8.67 -14.08 -12.08
CA PHE A 369 -8.37 -13.35 -10.85
C PHE A 369 -8.01 -14.26 -9.68
N VAL A 370 -8.77 -15.33 -9.43
CA VAL A 370 -8.53 -16.29 -8.34
C VAL A 370 -7.21 -17.03 -8.55
N GLU A 371 -6.95 -17.51 -9.77
CA GLU A 371 -5.66 -18.14 -10.12
C GLU A 371 -4.50 -17.20 -9.83
N ALA A 372 -4.61 -15.95 -10.29
CA ALA A 372 -3.55 -14.96 -10.18
C ALA A 372 -3.25 -14.50 -8.74
N ASN A 373 -4.24 -14.53 -7.85
CA ASN A 373 -4.17 -13.84 -6.55
C ASN A 373 -4.41 -14.72 -5.32
N LEU A 374 -5.15 -15.82 -5.46
CA LEU A 374 -5.63 -16.59 -4.29
C LEU A 374 -5.18 -18.07 -4.28
N MET A 375 -4.53 -18.55 -5.34
CA MET A 375 -4.23 -19.99 -5.51
C MET A 375 -2.78 -20.37 -5.29
N ASN A 376 -1.83 -19.45 -5.31
CA ASN A 376 -0.42 -19.82 -5.16
C ASN A 376 -0.09 -20.27 -3.72
N GLU A 377 0.83 -21.22 -3.59
CA GLU A 377 1.28 -21.78 -2.30
C GLU A 377 2.34 -20.92 -1.59
#